data_8714bc794bff72ac57a658f070e3f401
#
_entry.id   8714bc794bff72ac57a658f070e3f401
#
_cell.length_a   1.000
_cell.length_b   1.000
_cell.length_c   1.000
_cell.angle_alpha   90.00
_cell.angle_beta   90.00
_cell.angle_gamma   90.00
#
_symmetry.space_group_name_H-M   'P 1'
#
loop_
_entity.id
_entity.type
_entity.pdbx_description
1 polymer ?
#
loop_
_entity_poly.entity_id
_entity_poly.type
_entity_poly.pdbx_seq_one_letter_code
_entity_poly.pdbx_strand_id
1 'polypeptide(L)'
;MANKIAVIGEKESVLGFRAVGFEVHEVATPQEAEATLHRLAAEDCGIIFITEQALAPILSVMDRYKDNRLPAIIPIPGRSGPMGLGMQSVKKSVERAVGADILFKE
;
A
#
# COMPACT_ATOMS: atom_id res chain seq x y z
N MET A 1 15.64 8.94 -5.98
CA MET A 1 14.63 8.46 -6.91
C MET A 1 13.78 7.38 -6.26
N ALA A 2 12.49 7.49 -6.37
CA ALA A 2 11.57 6.58 -5.69
C ALA A 2 11.38 5.32 -6.52
N ASN A 3 12.21 4.31 -6.27
CA ASN A 3 12.14 3.05 -7.01
C ASN A 3 12.03 1.82 -6.12
N LYS A 4 11.82 2.03 -4.83
CA LYS A 4 11.63 0.91 -3.91
C LYS A 4 10.18 0.47 -3.92
N ILE A 5 9.95 -0.85 -3.85
CA ILE A 5 8.61 -1.42 -3.73
C ILE A 5 8.55 -2.19 -2.44
N ALA A 6 7.59 -1.86 -1.59
CA ALA A 6 7.44 -2.48 -0.28
C ALA A 6 6.05 -3.10 -0.14
N VAL A 7 5.96 -4.09 0.73
CA VAL A 7 4.70 -4.77 1.04
C VAL A 7 4.53 -4.80 2.56
N ILE A 8 3.38 -4.38 3.03
CA ILE A 8 3.05 -4.37 4.45
C ILE A 8 1.85 -5.28 4.67
N GLY A 9 1.91 -6.13 5.67
CA GLY A 9 0.76 -6.96 6.01
C GLY A 9 1.08 -8.03 7.02
N GLU A 10 0.10 -8.89 7.28
CA GLU A 10 0.24 -10.01 8.18
C GLU A 10 1.23 -11.02 7.61
N LYS A 11 1.88 -11.75 8.50
CA LYS A 11 2.92 -12.68 8.10
C LYS A 11 2.50 -13.62 6.99
N GLU A 12 1.33 -14.25 7.14
CA GLU A 12 0.89 -15.23 6.15
C GLU A 12 0.57 -14.61 4.81
N SER A 13 0.18 -13.34 4.82
CA SER A 13 -0.21 -12.67 3.57
C SER A 13 0.99 -12.20 2.78
N VAL A 14 2.08 -11.79 3.45
CA VAL A 14 3.17 -11.11 2.75
C VAL A 14 4.37 -12.01 2.50
N LEU A 15 4.41 -13.18 3.11
CA LEU A 15 5.59 -14.02 3.06
C LEU A 15 6.00 -14.37 1.64
N GLY A 16 5.03 -14.62 0.77
CA GLY A 16 5.32 -14.98 -0.61
C GLY A 16 5.96 -13.86 -1.42
N PHE A 17 5.75 -12.62 -1.03
CA PHE A 17 6.32 -11.51 -1.78
C PHE A 17 7.83 -11.38 -1.59
N ARG A 18 8.35 -11.98 -0.54
CA ARG A 18 9.80 -11.96 -0.32
C ARG A 18 10.53 -12.67 -1.44
N ALA A 19 9.92 -13.69 -1.99
CA ALA A 19 10.53 -14.48 -3.06
C ALA A 19 10.69 -13.71 -4.36
N VAL A 20 9.89 -12.65 -4.57
CA VAL A 20 9.99 -11.87 -5.79
C VAL A 20 10.80 -10.58 -5.61
N GLY A 21 11.45 -10.45 -4.46
CA GLY A 21 12.38 -9.35 -4.28
C GLY A 21 11.81 -8.07 -3.73
N PHE A 22 10.54 -8.06 -3.30
CA PHE A 22 9.97 -6.88 -2.66
C PHE A 22 10.48 -6.77 -1.24
N GLU A 23 10.54 -5.55 -0.73
CA GLU A 23 10.86 -5.32 0.67
C GLU A 23 9.62 -5.62 1.50
N VAL A 24 9.69 -6.65 2.34
CA VAL A 24 8.53 -7.16 3.06
C VAL A 24 8.56 -6.73 4.51
N HIS A 25 7.44 -6.19 5.00
CA HIS A 25 7.29 -5.75 6.38
C HIS A 25 6.09 -6.42 7.01
N GLU A 26 6.36 -7.34 7.92
CA GLU A 26 5.30 -8.01 8.68
C GLU A 26 4.84 -7.13 9.81
N VAL A 27 3.53 -7.00 9.97
CA VAL A 27 2.96 -6.20 11.05
C VAL A 27 1.88 -7.01 11.75
N ALA A 28 1.73 -6.78 13.04
CA ALA A 28 0.76 -7.50 13.85
C ALA A 28 -0.33 -6.58 14.40
N THR A 29 -0.06 -5.28 14.47
CA THR A 29 -1.00 -4.33 15.07
C THR A 29 -1.20 -3.14 14.16
N PRO A 30 -2.33 -2.42 14.30
CA PRO A 30 -2.53 -1.20 13.52
C PRO A 30 -1.44 -0.17 13.75
N GLN A 31 -0.93 -0.08 14.98
CA GLN A 31 0.12 0.87 15.29
C GLN A 31 1.40 0.55 14.52
N GLU A 32 1.73 -0.73 14.43
CA GLU A 32 2.89 -1.15 13.65
C GLU A 32 2.70 -0.84 12.18
N ALA A 33 1.50 -1.10 11.66
CA ALA A 33 1.21 -0.86 10.26
C ALA A 33 1.35 0.62 9.93
N GLU A 34 0.80 1.48 10.78
CA GLU A 34 0.87 2.91 10.54
C GLU A 34 2.29 3.42 10.63
N ALA A 35 3.04 3.00 11.64
CA ALA A 35 4.42 3.43 11.80
C ALA A 35 5.28 2.99 10.61
N THR A 36 5.07 1.77 10.16
CA THR A 36 5.82 1.24 9.02
C THR A 36 5.50 2.02 7.75
N LEU A 37 4.21 2.31 7.55
CA LEU A 37 3.77 3.07 6.39
C LEU A 37 4.42 4.44 6.34
N HIS A 38 4.41 5.16 7.46
CA HIS A 38 5.01 6.49 7.51
C HIS A 38 6.52 6.44 7.30
N ARG A 39 7.17 5.44 7.87
CA ARG A 39 8.60 5.30 7.70
C ARG A 39 8.96 5.05 6.25
N LEU A 40 8.24 4.15 5.60
CA LEU A 40 8.50 3.84 4.19
C LEU A 40 8.23 5.04 3.29
N ALA A 41 7.18 5.79 3.59
CA ALA A 41 6.87 6.98 2.81
C ALA A 41 8.00 8.00 2.92
N ALA A 42 8.63 8.09 4.08
CA ALA A 42 9.74 9.02 4.29
C ALA A 42 11.04 8.52 3.67
N GLU A 43 11.12 7.23 3.36
CA GLU A 43 12.32 6.62 2.80
C GLU A 43 12.31 6.59 1.27
N ASP A 44 11.46 7.40 0.66
CA ASP A 44 11.48 7.52 -0.80
C ASP A 44 10.95 6.26 -1.49
N CYS A 45 10.03 5.59 -0.86
CA CYS A 45 9.42 4.40 -1.42
C CYS A 45 8.46 4.82 -2.54
N GLY A 46 8.52 4.14 -3.66
CA GLY A 46 7.66 4.48 -4.79
C GLY A 46 6.28 3.85 -4.70
N ILE A 47 6.24 2.57 -4.33
CA ILE A 47 4.98 1.83 -4.24
C ILE A 47 4.95 1.09 -2.92
N ILE A 48 3.84 1.21 -2.20
CA ILE A 48 3.61 0.47 -0.98
C ILE A 48 2.34 -0.35 -1.15
N PHE A 49 2.49 -1.66 -1.26
CA PHE A 49 1.35 -2.55 -1.20
C PHE A 49 1.05 -2.82 0.28
N ILE A 50 -0.21 -2.76 0.64
CA ILE A 50 -0.60 -3.03 2.01
C ILE A 50 -1.86 -3.90 1.99
N THR A 51 -1.87 -4.97 2.79
CA THR A 51 -3.04 -5.83 2.81
C THR A 51 -4.24 -5.03 3.31
N GLU A 52 -5.41 -5.37 2.79
CA GLU A 52 -6.63 -4.67 3.23
C GLU A 52 -6.86 -4.85 4.71
N GLN A 53 -6.49 -6.01 5.25
CA GLN A 53 -6.65 -6.27 6.68
C GLN A 53 -5.79 -5.34 7.52
N ALA A 54 -4.57 -5.05 7.06
CA ALA A 54 -3.68 -4.16 7.79
C ALA A 54 -4.10 -2.70 7.62
N LEU A 55 -4.66 -2.36 6.46
CA LEU A 55 -5.03 -0.99 6.16
C LEU A 55 -6.35 -0.57 6.80
N ALA A 56 -7.31 -1.48 6.90
CA ALA A 56 -8.66 -1.12 7.34
C ALA A 56 -8.69 -0.33 8.65
N PRO A 57 -7.94 -0.75 9.69
CA PRO A 57 -7.99 0.01 10.96
C PRO A 57 -7.34 1.38 10.87
N ILE A 58 -6.53 1.62 9.85
CA ILE A 58 -5.81 2.88 9.70
C ILE A 58 -6.12 3.56 8.38
N LEU A 59 -7.31 3.29 7.87
CA LEU A 59 -7.68 3.76 6.53
C LEU A 59 -7.56 5.27 6.38
N SER A 60 -7.80 6.02 7.44
CA SER A 60 -7.70 7.47 7.41
C SER A 60 -6.29 7.96 7.08
N VAL A 61 -5.28 7.12 7.26
CA VAL A 61 -3.91 7.48 6.92
C VAL A 61 -3.79 7.78 5.43
N MET A 62 -4.62 7.17 4.61
CA MET A 62 -4.61 7.43 3.18
C MET A 62 -4.80 8.90 2.85
N ASP A 63 -5.58 9.61 3.67
CA ASP A 63 -5.83 11.02 3.43
C ASP A 63 -4.56 11.85 3.51
N ARG A 64 -3.61 11.42 4.32
CA ARG A 64 -2.35 12.14 4.49
C ARG A 64 -1.53 12.13 3.21
N TYR A 65 -1.70 11.10 2.40
CA TYR A 65 -0.89 10.93 1.19
C TYR A 65 -1.67 11.15 -0.10
N LYS A 66 -2.94 11.48 -0.01
CA LYS A 66 -3.79 11.52 -1.20
C LYS A 66 -3.38 12.58 -2.21
N ASP A 67 -2.73 13.64 -1.75
CA ASP A 67 -2.30 14.71 -2.64
C ASP A 67 -0.87 14.55 -3.12
N ASN A 68 -0.19 13.51 -2.64
CA ASN A 68 1.18 13.24 -3.05
C ASN A 68 1.17 12.26 -4.19
N ARG A 69 2.02 12.51 -5.18
CA ARG A 69 2.14 11.57 -6.27
C ARG A 69 2.74 10.25 -5.79
N LEU A 70 3.73 10.33 -4.93
CA LEU A 70 4.40 9.15 -4.37
C LEU A 70 4.44 9.26 -2.86
N PRO A 71 4.40 8.16 -2.16
CA PRO A 71 4.27 6.79 -2.68
C PRO A 71 2.84 6.47 -3.11
N ALA A 72 2.71 5.56 -4.05
CA ALA A 72 1.41 4.99 -4.36
C ALA A 72 1.11 3.92 -3.33
N ILE A 73 0.01 4.07 -2.62
CA ILE A 73 -0.39 3.11 -1.58
C ILE A 73 -1.53 2.28 -2.15
N ILE A 74 -1.27 1.00 -2.34
CA ILE A 74 -2.19 0.12 -3.06
C ILE A 74 -2.66 -1.01 -2.15
N PRO A 75 -3.95 -1.04 -1.80
CA PRO A 75 -4.50 -2.14 -1.01
C PRO A 75 -4.52 -3.43 -1.81
N ILE A 76 -4.14 -4.52 -1.17
CA ILE A 76 -4.21 -5.83 -1.79
C ILE A 76 -4.96 -6.79 -0.86
N PRO A 77 -5.62 -7.81 -1.41
CA PRO A 77 -6.28 -8.79 -0.55
C PRO A 77 -5.25 -9.54 0.27
N GLY A 78 -5.56 -9.73 1.55
CA GLY A 78 -4.74 -10.58 2.39
C GLY A 78 -5.19 -12.01 2.29
N ARG A 79 -4.65 -12.84 3.17
CA ARG A 79 -4.97 -14.25 3.20
C ARG A 79 -6.47 -14.51 3.40
N SER A 80 -7.13 -13.63 4.14
CA SER A 80 -8.57 -13.79 4.40
C SER A 80 -9.44 -13.44 3.21
N GLY A 81 -8.85 -12.96 2.13
CA GLY A 81 -9.61 -12.56 0.96
C GLY A 81 -9.91 -11.06 0.94
N PRO A 82 -10.54 -10.58 -0.11
CA PRO A 82 -10.79 -9.16 -0.25
C PRO A 82 -11.80 -8.66 0.78
N MET A 83 -11.60 -7.43 1.24
CA MET A 83 -12.50 -6.77 2.17
C MET A 83 -13.34 -5.70 1.50
N GLY A 84 -13.16 -5.50 0.21
CA GLY A 84 -13.92 -4.49 -0.51
C GLY A 84 -13.44 -3.08 -0.34
N LEU A 85 -12.23 -2.88 0.14
CA LEU A 85 -11.64 -1.54 0.20
C LEU A 85 -11.32 -1.01 -1.18
N GLY A 86 -11.24 -1.93 -2.02
CA GLY A 86 -11.51 -1.75 -3.21
C GLY A 86 -10.80 -1.15 -4.35
N MET A 87 -11.41 -1.45 -5.44
CA MET A 87 -10.94 -0.97 -6.72
C MET A 87 -10.83 0.54 -6.76
N GLN A 88 -11.68 1.23 -6.04
CA GLN A 88 -11.66 2.68 -6.07
C GLN A 88 -10.40 3.25 -5.42
N SER A 89 -9.97 2.68 -4.31
CA SER A 89 -8.72 3.12 -3.67
C SER A 89 -7.52 2.81 -4.54
N VAL A 90 -7.52 1.64 -5.16
CA VAL A 90 -6.46 1.26 -6.09
C VAL A 90 -6.40 2.24 -7.25
N LYS A 91 -7.55 2.55 -7.82
CA LYS A 91 -7.63 3.47 -8.95
C LYS A 91 -7.05 4.83 -8.59
N LYS A 92 -7.45 5.37 -7.46
CA LYS A 92 -6.95 6.67 -7.03
C LYS A 92 -5.46 6.68 -6.81
N SER A 93 -4.93 5.62 -6.20
CA SER A 93 -3.51 5.53 -5.93
C SER A 93 -2.69 5.44 -7.21
N VAL A 94 -3.17 4.65 -8.16
CA VAL A 94 -2.46 4.51 -9.43
C VAL A 94 -2.49 5.81 -10.21
N GLU A 95 -3.62 6.47 -10.22
CA GLU A 95 -3.75 7.75 -10.93
C GLU A 95 -2.76 8.78 -10.38
N ARG A 96 -2.63 8.84 -9.06
CA ARG A 96 -1.67 9.77 -8.46
C ARG A 96 -0.24 9.43 -8.83
N ALA A 97 0.08 8.16 -8.79
CA ALA A 97 1.45 7.71 -9.04
C ALA A 97 1.91 8.01 -10.45
N VAL A 98 1.02 7.84 -11.42
CA VAL A 98 1.37 8.08 -12.82
C VAL A 98 1.06 9.50 -13.26
N GLY A 99 0.37 10.27 -12.43
CA GLY A 99 0.05 11.65 -12.73
C GLY A 99 -1.04 11.84 -13.75
N ALA A 100 -1.82 10.82 -14.01
CA ALA A 100 -2.92 10.90 -14.97
C ALA A 100 -3.87 9.75 -14.73
N ASP A 101 -5.08 9.89 -15.25
CA ASP A 101 -6.09 8.85 -15.14
C ASP A 101 -6.20 8.03 -16.41
N ILE A 102 -5.13 7.97 -17.18
CA ILE A 102 -5.17 7.30 -18.48
C ILE A 102 -5.43 5.81 -18.38
N LEU A 103 -5.04 5.20 -17.27
CA LEU A 103 -5.27 3.77 -17.08
C LEU A 103 -6.74 3.41 -16.90
N PHE A 104 -7.55 4.37 -16.49
CA PHE A 104 -8.95 4.13 -16.18
C PHE A 104 -9.88 5.07 -16.96
N LYS A 105 -9.33 5.72 -17.93
CA LYS A 105 -10.11 6.69 -18.71
C LYS A 105 -11.05 5.96 -19.65
N GLU A 106 -12.27 6.41 -19.68
CA GLU A 106 -13.28 5.84 -20.55
C GLU A 106 -13.31 6.49 -21.91
#